data_4b897184c0092af79efbe61c7d68d159
#
_entry.id   4b897184c0092af79efbe61c7d68d159
#
_cell.length_a   1.000
_cell.length_b   1.000
_cell.length_c   1.000
_cell.angle_alpha   90.00
_cell.angle_beta   90.00
_cell.angle_gamma   90.00
#
_symmetry.space_group_name_H-M   'P 1'
#
loop_
_entity.id
_entity.type
_entity.pdbx_description
1 polymer ?
#
loop_
_entity_poly.entity_id
_entity_poly.type
_entity_poly.pdbx_seq_one_letter_code
_entity_poly.pdbx_strand_id
1 'polypeptide(L)'
;MTGVATPHESEASRWLGEAEPHQALSGITGEDSTIVITGSEDRLTGPGGRQASARGGHPRMAVGGTGDLLAGAIGGLMAQGMPPWPAARLGCAILREAGERAAGEKGPGLLAEDVPVHIAHTLSDWTVSM
;
A
#
# COMPACT_ATOMS: atom_id res chain seq x y z
N MET A 1 -9.71 -14.33 -8.97
CA MET A 1 -9.90 -13.00 -8.40
C MET A 1 -9.04 -12.00 -9.18
N THR A 2 -9.60 -10.91 -9.58
CA THR A 2 -8.86 -9.82 -10.23
C THR A 2 -8.93 -8.60 -9.33
N GLY A 3 -7.79 -8.06 -8.97
CA GLY A 3 -7.74 -6.86 -8.15
C GLY A 3 -6.68 -6.89 -7.07
N VAL A 4 -6.83 -6.00 -6.10
CA VAL A 4 -5.90 -5.87 -4.98
C VAL A 4 -6.67 -5.95 -3.66
N ALA A 5 -6.20 -6.79 -2.76
CA ALA A 5 -6.69 -6.84 -1.38
C ALA A 5 -5.62 -6.24 -0.46
N THR A 6 -6.05 -5.48 0.54
CA THR A 6 -5.13 -4.78 1.45
C THR A 6 -5.43 -5.09 2.92
N PRO A 7 -5.34 -6.37 3.35
CA PRO A 7 -5.59 -6.70 4.74
C PRO A 7 -4.49 -6.19 5.66
N HIS A 8 -4.87 -5.75 6.87
CA HIS A 8 -3.91 -5.50 7.92
C HIS A 8 -3.32 -6.82 8.44
N GLU A 9 -2.15 -6.77 9.07
CA GLU A 9 -1.50 -7.98 9.62
C GLU A 9 -2.43 -8.83 10.48
N SER A 10 -3.25 -8.22 11.32
CA SER A 10 -4.19 -8.95 12.18
C SER A 10 -5.30 -9.63 11.39
N GLU A 11 -5.78 -8.99 10.33
CA GLU A 11 -6.79 -9.56 9.43
C GLU A 11 -6.21 -10.70 8.61
N ALA A 12 -4.98 -10.51 8.10
CA ALA A 12 -4.27 -11.55 7.36
C ALA A 12 -4.01 -12.78 8.22
N SER A 13 -3.63 -12.60 9.49
CA SER A 13 -3.41 -13.69 10.42
C SER A 13 -4.67 -14.52 10.66
N ARG A 14 -5.83 -13.86 10.78
CA ARG A 14 -7.10 -14.57 10.92
C ARG A 14 -7.45 -15.37 9.67
N TRP A 15 -7.11 -14.85 8.51
CA TRP A 15 -7.43 -15.47 7.23
C TRP A 15 -6.49 -16.64 6.92
N LEU A 16 -5.19 -16.46 7.17
CA LEU A 16 -4.14 -17.40 6.77
C LEU A 16 -3.73 -18.37 7.89
N GLY A 17 -4.13 -18.10 9.13
CA GLY A 17 -3.67 -18.86 10.26
C GLY A 17 -2.17 -18.68 10.50
N GLU A 18 -1.46 -19.79 10.80
CA GLU A 18 -0.03 -19.77 11.09
C GLU A 18 0.85 -19.91 9.84
N ALA A 19 0.25 -19.99 8.64
CA ALA A 19 1.01 -20.14 7.41
C ALA A 19 1.82 -18.87 7.10
N GLU A 20 3.00 -19.05 6.51
CA GLU A 20 3.76 -17.93 5.97
C GLU A 20 2.95 -17.22 4.90
N PRO A 21 2.73 -15.90 5.03
CA PRO A 21 1.83 -15.18 4.12
C PRO A 21 2.17 -15.37 2.65
N HIS A 22 3.44 -15.24 2.28
CA HIS A 22 3.83 -15.36 0.87
C HIS A 22 3.56 -16.75 0.31
N GLN A 23 3.80 -17.80 1.10
CA GLN A 23 3.54 -19.18 0.67
C GLN A 23 2.05 -19.44 0.53
N ALA A 24 1.26 -19.00 1.50
CA ALA A 24 -0.19 -19.19 1.49
C ALA A 24 -0.86 -18.43 0.35
N LEU A 25 -0.36 -17.23 0.04
CA LEU A 25 -0.97 -16.34 -0.95
C LEU A 25 -0.53 -16.61 -2.38
N SER A 26 0.65 -17.21 -2.58
CA SER A 26 1.18 -17.45 -3.93
C SER A 26 0.24 -18.29 -4.80
N GLY A 27 -0.51 -19.20 -4.19
CA GLY A 27 -1.50 -20.02 -4.90
C GLY A 27 -2.83 -19.31 -5.15
N ILE A 28 -3.08 -18.21 -4.47
CA ILE A 28 -4.35 -17.46 -4.54
C ILE A 28 -4.26 -16.32 -5.54
N THR A 29 -3.10 -15.69 -5.67
CA THR A 29 -2.94 -14.47 -6.46
C THR A 29 -3.12 -14.70 -7.97
N GLY A 30 -2.79 -15.88 -8.48
CA GLY A 30 -2.94 -16.13 -9.92
C GLY A 30 -2.18 -15.11 -10.77
N GLU A 31 -2.78 -14.70 -11.90
CA GLU A 31 -2.15 -13.75 -12.83
C GLU A 31 -2.64 -12.30 -12.67
N ASP A 32 -3.82 -12.11 -12.08
CA ASP A 32 -4.50 -10.82 -12.09
C ASP A 32 -4.78 -10.28 -10.69
N SER A 33 -4.15 -10.81 -9.67
CA SER A 33 -4.41 -10.34 -8.31
C SER A 33 -3.13 -10.12 -7.52
N THR A 34 -3.23 -9.17 -6.59
CA THR A 34 -2.14 -8.82 -5.68
C THR A 34 -2.72 -8.67 -4.28
N ILE A 35 -1.98 -9.11 -3.29
CA ILE A 35 -2.37 -8.95 -1.90
C ILE A 35 -1.28 -8.17 -1.19
N VAL A 36 -1.69 -7.12 -0.50
CA VAL A 36 -0.81 -6.27 0.29
C VAL A 36 -1.16 -6.47 1.76
N ILE A 37 -0.25 -7.04 2.53
CA ILE A 37 -0.41 -7.12 3.98
C ILE A 37 0.21 -5.86 4.56
N THR A 38 -0.63 -4.98 5.09
CA THR A 38 -0.19 -3.71 5.62
C THR A 38 0.29 -3.84 7.07
N GLY A 39 1.32 -3.07 7.41
CA GLY A 39 1.90 -3.04 8.74
C GLY A 39 3.01 -1.99 8.78
N SER A 40 3.96 -2.15 9.69
CA SER A 40 5.17 -1.31 9.74
C SER A 40 5.96 -1.41 8.42
N GLU A 41 5.89 -2.56 7.80
CA GLU A 41 6.39 -2.83 6.46
C GLU A 41 5.25 -3.46 5.68
N ASP A 42 4.95 -2.95 4.49
CA ASP A 42 3.96 -3.56 3.63
C ASP A 42 4.59 -4.71 2.86
N ARG A 43 3.96 -5.87 2.91
CA ARG A 43 4.42 -7.06 2.19
C ARG A 43 3.44 -7.41 1.08
N LEU A 44 3.95 -7.47 -0.15
CA LEU A 44 3.16 -7.68 -1.34
C LEU A 44 3.42 -9.06 -1.93
N THR A 45 2.35 -9.73 -2.31
CA THR A 45 2.41 -10.99 -3.07
C THR A 45 1.54 -10.83 -4.31
N GLY A 46 2.12 -11.07 -5.45
CA GLY A 46 1.46 -10.82 -6.73
C GLY A 46 1.52 -12.01 -7.69
N PRO A 47 1.22 -11.74 -8.96
CA PRO A 47 1.12 -12.79 -9.98
C PRO A 47 2.35 -13.67 -10.08
N GLY A 48 2.14 -14.99 -10.17
CA GLY A 48 3.24 -15.95 -10.27
C GLY A 48 4.07 -16.09 -8.99
N GLY A 49 3.54 -15.67 -7.84
CA GLY A 49 4.27 -15.72 -6.57
C GLY A 49 5.29 -14.60 -6.39
N ARG A 50 5.19 -13.54 -7.19
CA ARG A 50 6.07 -12.36 -7.03
C ARG A 50 5.92 -11.78 -5.64
N GLN A 51 7.04 -11.36 -5.07
CA GLN A 51 7.09 -10.78 -3.74
C GLN A 51 7.82 -9.45 -3.78
N ALA A 52 7.31 -8.50 -2.99
CA ALA A 52 7.95 -7.23 -2.79
C ALA A 52 7.62 -6.74 -1.38
N SER A 53 8.37 -5.75 -0.90
CA SER A 53 8.04 -5.07 0.33
C SER A 53 8.24 -3.57 0.16
N ALA A 54 7.46 -2.79 0.91
CA ALA A 54 7.60 -1.35 0.95
C ALA A 54 7.91 -0.94 2.39
N ARG A 55 9.03 -0.29 2.56
CA ARG A 55 9.52 0.24 3.83
C ARG A 55 9.55 1.77 3.77
N GLY A 56 9.81 2.38 4.90
CA GLY A 56 9.80 3.83 5.02
C GLY A 56 8.47 4.31 5.56
N GLY A 57 8.17 5.58 5.33
CA GLY A 57 7.06 6.22 6.00
C GLY A 57 7.45 6.59 7.43
N HIS A 58 6.49 7.01 8.22
CA HIS A 58 6.72 7.49 9.56
C HIS A 58 5.84 6.72 10.56
N PRO A 59 6.32 6.41 11.78
CA PRO A 59 5.49 5.71 12.78
C PRO A 59 4.15 6.37 13.05
N ARG A 60 4.05 7.67 12.87
CA ARG A 60 2.79 8.42 13.03
C ARG A 60 1.76 8.12 11.96
N MET A 61 2.15 7.42 10.91
CA MET A 61 1.21 6.91 9.90
C MET A 61 0.29 5.81 10.45
N ALA A 62 0.55 5.28 11.63
CA ALA A 62 -0.33 4.33 12.30
C ALA A 62 -1.57 5.00 12.91
N VAL A 63 -2.09 6.07 12.29
CA VAL A 63 -3.36 6.68 12.67
C VAL A 63 -4.50 6.07 11.86
N GLY A 64 -5.72 6.11 12.41
CA GLY A 64 -6.89 5.57 11.72
C GLY A 64 -7.13 6.23 10.36
N GLY A 65 -7.55 5.45 9.37
CA GLY A 65 -7.86 5.95 8.04
C GLY A 65 -6.74 5.82 7.01
N THR A 66 -5.51 5.53 7.42
CA THR A 66 -4.40 5.39 6.46
C THR A 66 -4.55 4.17 5.55
N GLY A 67 -5.18 3.09 6.05
CA GLY A 67 -5.51 1.92 5.22
C GLY A 67 -6.46 2.27 4.09
N ASP A 68 -7.44 3.14 4.37
CA ASP A 68 -8.38 3.60 3.34
C ASP A 68 -7.68 4.48 2.30
N LEU A 69 -6.70 5.29 2.73
CA LEU A 69 -5.89 6.08 1.80
C LEU A 69 -5.08 5.20 0.86
N LEU A 70 -4.50 4.11 1.38
CA LEU A 70 -3.77 3.15 0.55
C LEU A 70 -4.69 2.50 -0.48
N ALA A 71 -5.85 2.01 -0.04
CA ALA A 71 -6.83 1.40 -0.94
C ALA A 71 -7.29 2.39 -2.01
N GLY A 72 -7.53 3.65 -1.62
CA GLY A 72 -7.91 4.71 -2.55
C GLY A 72 -6.83 5.03 -3.57
N ALA A 73 -5.58 5.11 -3.15
CA ALA A 73 -4.45 5.37 -4.04
C ALA A 73 -4.28 4.24 -5.07
N ILE A 74 -4.31 3.00 -4.61
CA ILE A 74 -4.21 1.82 -5.50
C ILE A 74 -5.39 1.79 -6.48
N GLY A 75 -6.61 1.97 -5.96
CA GLY A 75 -7.82 1.98 -6.80
C GLY A 75 -7.79 3.08 -7.86
N GLY A 76 -7.30 4.26 -7.52
CA GLY A 76 -7.14 5.37 -8.45
C GLY A 76 -6.17 5.04 -9.58
N LEU A 77 -5.04 4.41 -9.26
CA LEU A 77 -4.06 3.98 -10.26
C LEU A 77 -4.65 2.91 -11.19
N MET A 78 -5.38 1.95 -10.64
CA MET A 78 -6.03 0.91 -11.44
C MET A 78 -7.12 1.50 -12.33
N ALA A 79 -7.86 2.51 -11.86
CA ALA A 79 -8.87 3.20 -12.66
C ALA A 79 -8.27 3.90 -13.88
N GLN A 80 -6.99 4.26 -13.82
CA GLN A 80 -6.26 4.84 -14.94
C GLN A 80 -5.62 3.79 -15.86
N GLY A 81 -5.92 2.52 -15.64
CA GLY A 81 -5.47 1.42 -16.48
C GLY A 81 -4.23 0.68 -15.98
N MET A 82 -3.72 1.00 -14.80
CA MET A 82 -2.57 0.30 -14.26
C MET A 82 -2.97 -1.09 -13.74
N PRO A 83 -2.23 -2.16 -14.12
CA PRO A 83 -2.52 -3.49 -13.59
C PRO A 83 -2.32 -3.59 -12.07
N PRO A 84 -2.94 -4.59 -11.40
CA PRO A 84 -2.89 -4.70 -9.94
C PRO A 84 -1.49 -4.69 -9.32
N TRP A 85 -0.55 -5.45 -9.85
CA TRP A 85 0.78 -5.55 -9.27
C TRP A 85 1.54 -4.21 -9.25
N PRO A 86 1.73 -3.53 -10.39
CA PRO A 86 2.39 -2.22 -10.37
C PRO A 86 1.58 -1.16 -9.61
N ALA A 87 0.24 -1.21 -9.65
CA ALA A 87 -0.60 -0.28 -8.91
C ALA A 87 -0.40 -0.44 -7.39
N ALA A 88 -0.34 -1.67 -6.91
CA ALA A 88 -0.10 -1.94 -5.49
C ALA A 88 1.29 -1.46 -5.05
N ARG A 89 2.31 -1.76 -5.84
CA ARG A 89 3.69 -1.33 -5.53
C ARG A 89 3.81 0.19 -5.51
N LEU A 90 3.30 0.84 -6.53
CA LEU A 90 3.36 2.30 -6.62
C LEU A 90 2.51 2.96 -5.53
N GLY A 91 1.33 2.44 -5.26
CA GLY A 91 0.46 2.96 -4.21
C GLY A 91 1.10 2.91 -2.84
N CYS A 92 1.75 1.80 -2.49
CA CYS A 92 2.48 1.67 -1.23
C CYS A 92 3.63 2.69 -1.15
N ALA A 93 4.41 2.83 -2.21
CA ALA A 93 5.52 3.77 -2.24
C ALA A 93 5.05 5.23 -2.11
N ILE A 94 3.99 5.59 -2.83
CA ILE A 94 3.41 6.93 -2.78
C ILE A 94 2.90 7.24 -1.37
N LEU A 95 2.17 6.32 -0.76
CA LEU A 95 1.60 6.55 0.57
C LEU A 95 2.69 6.72 1.62
N ARG A 96 3.75 5.92 1.55
CA ARG A 96 4.86 6.03 2.49
C ARG A 96 5.59 7.36 2.36
N GLU A 97 5.89 7.80 1.14
CA GLU A 97 6.51 9.10 0.91
C GLU A 97 5.61 10.25 1.34
N ALA A 98 4.33 10.18 0.99
CA ALA A 98 3.35 11.19 1.40
C ALA A 98 3.23 11.27 2.93
N GLY A 99 3.26 10.12 3.60
CA GLY A 99 3.25 10.06 5.06
C GLY A 99 4.47 10.69 5.71
N GLU A 100 5.65 10.47 5.16
CA GLU A 100 6.88 11.11 5.64
C GLU A 100 6.81 12.63 5.47
N ARG A 101 6.33 13.12 4.34
CA ARG A 101 6.15 14.55 4.08
C ARG A 101 5.15 15.17 5.05
N ALA A 102 4.01 14.52 5.24
CA ALA A 102 2.97 15.00 6.16
C ALA A 102 3.47 15.03 7.61
N ALA A 103 4.19 14.00 8.04
CA ALA A 103 4.75 13.92 9.37
C ALA A 103 5.80 15.01 9.61
N GLY A 104 6.61 15.32 8.60
CA GLY A 104 7.58 16.40 8.67
C GLY A 104 6.94 17.78 8.85
N GLU A 105 5.75 17.98 8.25
CA GLU A 105 5.00 19.22 8.36
C GLU A 105 4.21 19.33 9.66
N LYS A 106 3.49 18.27 10.05
CA LYS A 106 2.55 18.30 11.16
C LYS A 106 3.11 17.79 12.49
N GLY A 107 4.17 16.98 12.46
CA GLY A 107 4.74 16.42 13.68
C GLY A 107 3.73 15.58 14.48
N PRO A 108 3.69 15.79 15.82
CA PRO A 108 2.76 15.01 16.67
C PRO A 108 1.29 15.23 16.38
N GLY A 109 0.93 16.29 15.67
CA GLY A 109 -0.44 16.60 15.31
C GLY A 109 -0.93 15.93 14.03
N LEU A 110 -0.16 15.01 13.46
CA LEU A 110 -0.53 14.34 12.21
C LEU A 110 -1.84 13.56 12.34
N LEU A 111 -2.75 13.82 11.40
CA LEU A 111 -4.00 13.09 11.22
C LEU A 111 -4.01 12.47 9.82
N ALA A 112 -4.82 11.42 9.62
CA ALA A 112 -4.94 10.78 8.31
C ALA A 112 -5.33 11.78 7.21
N GLU A 113 -6.18 12.76 7.55
CA GLU A 113 -6.63 13.81 6.61
C GLU A 113 -5.52 14.76 6.14
N ASP A 114 -4.37 14.75 6.80
CA ASP A 114 -3.21 15.57 6.40
C ASP A 114 -2.40 14.93 5.27
N VAL A 115 -2.62 13.65 4.98
CA VAL A 115 -1.82 12.88 4.03
C VAL A 115 -2.23 13.10 2.57
N PRO A 116 -3.53 13.19 2.21
CA PRO A 116 -3.94 13.25 0.80
C PRO A 116 -3.30 14.36 -0.03
N VAL A 117 -3.07 15.55 0.53
CA VAL A 117 -2.42 16.63 -0.19
C VAL A 117 -0.98 16.26 -0.56
N HIS A 118 -0.30 15.50 0.28
CA HIS A 118 1.06 15.04 0.02
C HIS A 118 1.09 13.88 -0.97
N ILE A 119 0.01 13.11 -1.09
CA ILE A 119 -0.13 12.11 -2.16
C ILE A 119 -0.10 12.82 -3.52
N ALA A 120 -0.90 13.87 -3.66
CA ALA A 120 -0.94 14.65 -4.90
C ALA A 120 0.42 15.29 -5.22
N HIS A 121 1.08 15.89 -4.24
CA HIS A 121 2.40 16.48 -4.41
C HIS A 121 3.47 15.45 -4.78
N THR A 122 3.44 14.29 -4.15
CA THR A 122 4.38 13.19 -4.44
C THR A 122 4.20 12.72 -5.89
N LEU A 123 2.97 12.49 -6.32
CA LEU A 123 2.68 12.11 -7.70
C LEU A 123 3.18 13.17 -8.68
N SER A 124 2.92 14.44 -8.39
CA SER A 124 3.38 15.54 -9.23
C SER A 124 4.89 15.54 -9.36
N ASP A 125 5.61 15.44 -8.24
CA ASP A 125 7.07 15.44 -8.23
C ASP A 125 7.66 14.25 -9.00
N TRP A 126 7.05 13.07 -8.84
CA TRP A 126 7.56 11.86 -9.48
C TRP A 126 7.25 11.78 -10.98
N THR A 127 6.21 12.47 -11.45
CA THR A 127 5.85 12.47 -12.85
C THR A 127 6.55 13.56 -13.67
N VAL A 128 7.02 14.62 -13.04
CA VAL A 128 7.71 15.72 -13.74
C VAL A 128 9.02 15.26 -14.39
N SER A 129 9.66 14.24 -13.85
CA SER A 129 10.92 13.70 -14.36
C SER A 129 10.76 12.64 -15.45
N MET A 130 9.55 12.34 -15.84
CA MET A 130 9.25 11.30 -16.85
C MET A 130 9.26 11.84 -18.28
#